data_417823db06f6b6c840319895bad89393
#
_entry.id   417823db06f6b6c840319895bad89393
#
_cell.length_a   1.000
_cell.length_b   1.000
_cell.length_c   1.000
_cell.angle_alpha   90.00
_cell.angle_beta   90.00
_cell.angle_gamma   90.00
#
_symmetry.space_group_name_H-M   'P 1'
#
loop_
_entity.id
_entity.type
_entity.pdbx_description
1 polymer ?
#
loop_
_entity_poly.entity_id
_entity_poly.type
_entity_poly.pdbx_seq_one_letter_code
_entity_poly.pdbx_strand_id
1 'polypeptide(L)'
;MPLQKLQFRPGVNREGTTLANEGGWFECDKIRFRSGFPEKLGGWVLDTGSAQATLQPPAGSYWGVCRSMWNWNTLTGNNLLGLGTNLKFYIQNGPNGFFYDVTPIRDTATGVTNAFTVYSGSTTVTVTDPGHGAVTGDFVTVTYAGGAIGGMPASAINGEHQITYLNSNQYNFTASSSATSNAGPTGTADFAYQINSGLATYTVATGWGAGSWGGTVTGSATTTLNGTINSSATTITLTSAASFAASGAIVIDSEYITYSGKSTNDLTGCTRGAQGTTAAAHTSGAVVTQVNTSGSNAWNGWGIAAAGTGVGQQLRLWSQSNYGEDLIFNPRGGAIYYWATNANPNIFDRGTQLTPLSTGDTTCPTVANLVMVSDASRFVIAMGTNDPSGALFPATQDPLLIRWSAQEDFNTWTPATTNQAGDYRLSRGSEIVAAQQTRQEILVWTDAAVYSMQYLGPPYVWGFQIMGDNISIAGPNVVSVANNVTYWMGTDKFYMYSGRVETLPCTLRQYVYEDINMLQSYQFFSSTNEGYNEIWWFYCSANSDTIDKYVVFNHLERTWYYGTMARTAWLDSPLRTVPMAAGYNGQLIYHETGNDDGTTTPASPIEAYCQSSDFDIG
;
A
#
# COMPACT_ATOMS: atom_id res chain seq x y z
N MET A 1 13.69 -54.23 20.41
CA MET A 1 12.68 -53.32 19.87
C MET A 1 12.60 -53.53 18.40
N PRO A 2 11.41 -53.75 17.79
CA PRO A 2 11.31 -53.77 16.35
C PRO A 2 11.67 -52.41 15.77
N LEU A 3 12.49 -52.39 14.73
CA LEU A 3 12.78 -51.18 13.98
C LEU A 3 11.51 -50.78 13.20
N GLN A 4 10.90 -49.68 13.59
CA GLN A 4 9.78 -49.10 12.85
C GLN A 4 10.32 -48.09 11.84
N LYS A 5 10.04 -48.29 10.56
CA LYS A 5 10.39 -47.35 9.50
C LYS A 5 9.40 -46.21 9.50
N LEU A 6 9.85 -45.03 9.90
CA LEU A 6 9.08 -43.78 9.75
C LEU A 6 9.30 -43.25 8.33
N GLN A 7 8.24 -43.14 7.56
CA GLN A 7 8.26 -42.55 6.22
C GLN A 7 7.37 -41.32 6.20
N PHE A 8 7.95 -40.14 6.02
CA PHE A 8 7.23 -38.89 5.98
C PHE A 8 6.81 -38.55 4.55
N ARG A 9 5.60 -38.01 4.42
CA ARG A 9 5.10 -37.43 3.18
C ARG A 9 5.51 -35.95 3.11
N PRO A 10 6.01 -35.45 1.97
CA PRO A 10 6.40 -34.05 1.84
C PRO A 10 5.17 -33.11 1.90
N GLY A 11 5.41 -31.89 2.33
CA GLY A 11 4.36 -30.88 2.48
C GLY A 11 3.64 -30.94 3.83
N VAL A 12 2.97 -29.85 4.19
CA VAL A 12 2.22 -29.70 5.44
C VAL A 12 0.74 -29.91 5.17
N ASN A 13 0.06 -30.63 6.07
CA ASN A 13 -1.38 -30.82 6.00
C ASN A 13 -2.03 -30.47 7.35
N ARG A 14 -2.95 -29.50 7.33
CA ARG A 14 -3.71 -29.02 8.49
C ARG A 14 -5.23 -29.17 8.32
N GLU A 15 -5.68 -29.90 7.29
CA GLU A 15 -7.13 -30.14 7.05
C GLU A 15 -7.72 -31.20 8.00
N GLY A 16 -6.88 -31.91 8.77
CA GLY A 16 -7.32 -32.92 9.72
C GLY A 16 -6.62 -32.75 11.08
N THR A 17 -6.91 -33.70 11.98
CA THR A 17 -6.21 -33.78 13.27
C THR A 17 -4.77 -34.26 13.10
N THR A 18 -3.91 -34.00 14.08
CA THR A 18 -2.53 -34.48 14.10
C THR A 18 -2.44 -36.01 13.96
N LEU A 19 -3.31 -36.76 14.62
CA LEU A 19 -3.34 -38.21 14.53
C LEU A 19 -3.85 -38.72 13.17
N ALA A 20 -4.83 -38.03 12.56
CA ALA A 20 -5.35 -38.40 11.24
C ALA A 20 -4.31 -38.18 10.11
N ASN A 21 -3.32 -37.36 10.34
CA ASN A 21 -2.23 -37.06 9.40
C ASN A 21 -0.94 -37.84 9.72
N GLU A 22 -1.03 -38.99 10.35
CA GLU A 22 0.13 -39.83 10.69
C GLU A 22 1.06 -40.03 9.48
N GLY A 23 2.39 -39.85 9.69
CA GLY A 23 3.39 -39.84 8.64
C GLY A 23 3.42 -38.56 7.78
N GLY A 24 2.70 -37.50 8.17
CA GLY A 24 2.77 -36.18 7.56
C GLY A 24 3.48 -35.15 8.45
N TRP A 25 3.71 -33.98 7.88
CA TRP A 25 4.13 -32.80 8.62
C TRP A 25 2.90 -31.98 9.00
N PHE A 26 2.87 -31.46 10.21
CA PHE A 26 1.75 -30.70 10.74
C PHE A 26 2.08 -29.23 10.92
N GLU A 27 3.31 -28.89 11.27
CA GLU A 27 3.75 -27.51 11.50
C GLU A 27 5.14 -27.27 10.91
N CYS A 28 5.35 -26.06 10.36
CA CYS A 28 6.67 -25.62 9.91
C CYS A 28 6.79 -24.10 9.96
N ASP A 29 8.02 -23.62 10.06
CA ASP A 29 8.36 -22.22 9.80
C ASP A 29 9.72 -22.17 9.10
N LYS A 30 9.80 -21.39 8.01
CA LYS A 30 11.00 -21.20 7.17
C LYS A 30 11.61 -22.51 6.64
N ILE A 31 10.74 -23.46 6.35
CA ILE A 31 11.06 -24.76 5.73
C ILE A 31 10.36 -24.85 4.38
N ARG A 32 11.08 -25.35 3.38
CA ARG A 32 10.52 -25.83 2.10
C ARG A 32 10.62 -27.34 2.01
N PHE A 33 9.88 -27.93 1.09
CA PHE A 33 10.01 -29.35 0.75
C PHE A 33 10.59 -29.46 -0.66
N ARG A 34 11.71 -30.18 -0.78
CA ARG A 34 12.39 -30.40 -2.04
C ARG A 34 12.80 -31.85 -2.18
N SER A 35 12.45 -32.47 -3.32
CA SER A 35 12.72 -33.90 -3.58
C SER A 35 12.21 -34.81 -2.46
N GLY A 36 11.08 -34.44 -1.85
CA GLY A 36 10.45 -35.20 -0.76
C GLY A 36 11.00 -34.94 0.64
N PHE A 37 11.99 -34.06 0.82
CA PHE A 37 12.62 -33.78 2.11
C PHE A 37 12.41 -32.33 2.54
N PRO A 38 12.31 -32.07 3.86
CA PRO A 38 12.32 -30.72 4.38
C PRO A 38 13.73 -30.11 4.25
N GLU A 39 13.77 -28.88 3.75
CA GLU A 39 14.99 -28.07 3.59
C GLU A 39 14.74 -26.69 4.18
N LYS A 40 15.70 -26.14 4.90
CA LYS A 40 15.64 -24.76 5.40
C LYS A 40 15.65 -23.78 4.23
N LEU A 41 14.84 -22.70 4.29
CA LEU A 41 14.94 -21.59 3.35
C LEU A 41 16.33 -20.97 3.36
N GLY A 42 16.79 -20.51 2.21
CA GLY A 42 18.03 -19.74 2.11
C GLY A 42 17.99 -18.46 2.94
N GLY A 43 19.16 -17.93 3.27
CA GLY A 43 19.29 -16.68 4.02
C GLY A 43 18.91 -15.46 3.19
N TRP A 44 19.01 -14.31 3.82
CA TRP A 44 18.77 -13.02 3.17
C TRP A 44 19.76 -11.95 3.58
N VAL A 45 20.05 -11.03 2.65
CA VAL A 45 21.03 -9.95 2.80
C VAL A 45 20.42 -8.64 2.34
N LEU A 46 20.70 -7.55 3.06
CA LEU A 46 20.26 -6.22 2.66
C LEU A 46 20.95 -5.75 1.38
N ASP A 47 20.19 -5.07 0.52
CA ASP A 47 20.75 -4.20 -0.50
C ASP A 47 21.41 -3.00 0.22
N THR A 48 22.72 -2.88 0.10
CA THR A 48 23.49 -1.86 0.83
C THR A 48 23.43 -0.49 0.19
N GLY A 49 22.96 -0.38 -1.05
CA GLY A 49 22.75 0.84 -1.83
C GLY A 49 23.75 1.96 -1.60
N SER A 50 24.05 2.74 -2.59
CA SER A 50 24.91 3.91 -2.41
C SER A 50 24.11 5.09 -1.84
N ALA A 51 24.70 5.89 -0.95
CA ALA A 51 24.07 7.10 -0.45
C ALA A 51 24.04 8.20 -1.53
N GLN A 52 22.89 8.78 -1.78
CA GLN A 52 22.80 10.01 -2.56
C GLN A 52 23.10 11.22 -1.64
N ALA A 53 23.87 12.19 -2.13
CA ALA A 53 24.51 13.20 -1.31
C ALA A 53 23.57 14.27 -0.72
N THR A 54 22.27 14.30 -1.03
CA THR A 54 21.34 15.35 -0.60
C THR A 54 19.93 14.83 -0.31
N LEU A 55 19.43 15.10 0.90
CA LEU A 55 18.02 15.04 1.32
C LEU A 55 17.31 13.68 1.15
N GLN A 56 17.94 12.57 1.53
CA GLN A 56 17.35 11.26 1.31
C GLN A 56 17.42 10.39 2.55
N PRO A 57 16.62 9.32 2.60
CA PRO A 57 16.79 8.29 3.62
C PRO A 57 18.23 7.77 3.64
N PRO A 58 18.67 7.11 4.72
CA PRO A 58 20.02 6.55 4.82
C PRO A 58 20.39 5.70 3.61
N ALA A 59 21.68 5.56 3.34
CA ALA A 59 22.19 4.71 2.25
C ALA A 59 21.50 3.35 2.23
N GLY A 60 21.11 2.88 1.05
CA GLY A 60 20.42 1.60 0.88
C GLY A 60 18.97 1.57 1.30
N SER A 61 18.35 2.73 1.56
CA SER A 61 16.94 2.81 1.93
C SER A 61 16.16 3.80 1.05
N TYR A 62 14.84 3.70 1.08
CA TYR A 62 13.88 4.60 0.43
C TYR A 62 12.74 4.96 1.39
N TRP A 63 12.01 6.04 1.10
CA TRP A 63 10.89 6.45 1.95
C TRP A 63 9.60 5.74 1.58
N GLY A 64 8.88 5.32 2.61
CA GLY A 64 7.59 4.66 2.49
C GLY A 64 7.67 3.13 2.45
N VAL A 65 6.50 2.52 2.33
CA VAL A 65 6.33 1.07 2.22
C VAL A 65 6.18 0.71 0.75
N CYS A 66 7.12 -0.04 0.20
CA CYS A 66 7.10 -0.47 -1.19
C CYS A 66 6.03 -1.54 -1.41
N ARG A 67 5.17 -1.34 -2.42
CA ARG A 67 4.09 -2.27 -2.79
C ARG A 67 4.17 -2.74 -4.24
N SER A 68 5.13 -2.25 -5.01
CA SER A 68 5.32 -2.62 -6.40
C SER A 68 6.79 -2.57 -6.76
N MET A 69 7.29 -3.63 -7.37
CA MET A 69 8.64 -3.73 -7.92
C MET A 69 8.56 -4.25 -9.36
N TRP A 70 9.33 -3.63 -10.25
CA TRP A 70 9.41 -4.00 -11.66
C TRP A 70 10.82 -3.74 -12.18
N ASN A 71 11.45 -4.71 -12.83
CA ASN A 71 12.80 -4.51 -13.37
C ASN A 71 12.87 -4.75 -14.88
N TRP A 72 13.77 -4.02 -15.52
CA TRP A 72 14.04 -4.14 -16.94
C TRP A 72 15.48 -3.74 -17.26
N ASN A 73 15.94 -4.09 -18.45
CA ASN A 73 17.21 -3.62 -18.99
C ASN A 73 16.98 -2.63 -20.12
N THR A 74 17.86 -1.63 -20.19
CA THR A 74 17.95 -0.72 -21.32
C THR A 74 18.84 -1.32 -22.41
N LEU A 75 18.76 -0.80 -23.64
CA LEU A 75 19.66 -1.17 -24.74
C LEU A 75 21.13 -0.82 -24.45
N THR A 76 21.36 0.15 -23.57
CA THR A 76 22.70 0.52 -23.09
C THR A 76 23.22 -0.39 -21.99
N GLY A 77 22.44 -1.40 -21.57
CA GLY A 77 22.84 -2.40 -20.58
C GLY A 77 22.61 -1.99 -19.12
N ASN A 78 21.92 -0.87 -18.85
CA ASN A 78 21.55 -0.51 -17.49
C ASN A 78 20.42 -1.42 -16.98
N ASN A 79 20.59 -1.99 -15.79
CA ASN A 79 19.55 -2.77 -15.12
C ASN A 79 18.77 -1.85 -14.18
N LEU A 80 17.55 -1.51 -14.55
CA LEU A 80 16.69 -0.60 -13.81
C LEU A 80 15.65 -1.35 -13.00
N LEU A 81 15.30 -0.83 -11.83
CA LEU A 81 14.26 -1.33 -10.95
C LEU A 81 13.36 -0.19 -10.52
N GLY A 82 12.10 -0.24 -10.94
CA GLY A 82 11.05 0.66 -10.49
C GLY A 82 10.48 0.21 -9.14
N LEU A 83 10.35 1.13 -8.19
CA LEU A 83 9.80 0.90 -6.85
C LEU A 83 8.68 1.90 -6.56
N GLY A 84 7.47 1.39 -6.40
CA GLY A 84 6.31 2.18 -5.98
C GLY A 84 6.05 2.06 -4.49
N THR A 85 6.20 3.16 -3.73
CA THR A 85 5.91 3.21 -2.31
C THR A 85 4.61 3.99 -2.05
N ASN A 86 4.12 3.94 -0.81
CA ASN A 86 2.97 4.75 -0.45
C ASN A 86 3.26 6.26 -0.46
N LEU A 87 4.52 6.67 -0.38
CA LEU A 87 4.94 8.07 -0.38
C LEU A 87 5.47 8.54 -1.72
N LYS A 88 6.29 7.73 -2.39
CA LYS A 88 7.06 8.13 -3.57
C LYS A 88 7.19 7.01 -4.59
N PHE A 89 7.71 7.36 -5.77
CA PHE A 89 8.11 6.42 -6.79
C PHE A 89 9.60 6.59 -7.12
N TYR A 90 10.34 5.49 -7.08
CA TYR A 90 11.79 5.47 -7.29
C TYR A 90 12.19 4.60 -8.46
N ILE A 91 13.36 4.90 -9.04
CA ILE A 91 14.08 4.00 -9.92
C ILE A 91 15.48 3.77 -9.34
N GLN A 92 15.85 2.50 -9.17
CA GLN A 92 17.21 2.09 -8.82
C GLN A 92 17.97 1.69 -10.07
N ASN A 93 19.20 2.18 -10.24
CA ASN A 93 20.08 1.81 -11.33
C ASN A 93 21.13 0.79 -10.86
N GLY A 94 20.91 -0.46 -11.24
CA GLY A 94 21.77 -1.59 -10.88
C GLY A 94 21.58 -2.09 -9.43
N PRO A 95 22.05 -3.31 -9.13
CA PRO A 95 22.13 -3.84 -7.78
C PRO A 95 22.99 -2.93 -6.89
N ASN A 96 22.56 -2.66 -5.66
CA ASN A 96 23.21 -1.72 -4.74
C ASN A 96 23.40 -0.31 -5.30
N GLY A 97 22.58 0.07 -6.31
CA GLY A 97 22.58 1.40 -6.91
C GLY A 97 21.80 2.43 -6.08
N PHE A 98 21.87 3.69 -6.54
CA PHE A 98 21.06 4.76 -5.95
C PHE A 98 19.58 4.59 -6.25
N PHE A 99 18.74 5.04 -5.31
CA PHE A 99 17.31 5.23 -5.52
C PHE A 99 17.05 6.66 -6.00
N TYR A 100 16.73 6.83 -7.27
CA TYR A 100 16.38 8.11 -7.86
C TYR A 100 14.89 8.38 -7.68
N ASP A 101 14.55 9.50 -7.05
CA ASP A 101 13.16 9.94 -6.87
C ASP A 101 12.61 10.48 -8.20
N VAL A 102 11.78 9.71 -8.86
CA VAL A 102 11.10 10.07 -10.10
C VAL A 102 9.61 10.36 -9.89
N THR A 103 9.20 10.59 -8.65
CA THR A 103 7.82 10.91 -8.28
C THR A 103 7.32 12.12 -9.09
N PRO A 104 6.19 12.00 -9.81
CA PRO A 104 5.68 13.08 -10.63
C PRO A 104 5.32 14.34 -9.83
N ILE A 105 5.47 15.51 -10.46
CA ILE A 105 4.95 16.76 -9.95
C ILE A 105 3.51 16.91 -10.44
N ARG A 106 2.56 17.10 -9.51
CA ARG A 106 1.14 17.31 -9.82
C ARG A 106 0.78 18.78 -10.08
N ASP A 107 1.52 19.69 -9.43
CA ASP A 107 1.24 21.11 -9.51
C ASP A 107 2.47 21.95 -9.16
N THR A 108 2.52 23.18 -9.67
CA THR A 108 3.57 24.17 -9.38
C THR A 108 2.94 25.51 -9.11
N ALA A 109 3.34 26.15 -8.01
CA ALA A 109 2.99 27.52 -7.69
C ALA A 109 4.24 28.40 -7.81
N THR A 110 4.19 29.42 -8.65
CA THR A 110 5.34 30.30 -8.90
C THR A 110 5.09 31.72 -8.40
N GLY A 111 6.14 32.35 -7.83
CA GLY A 111 6.06 33.71 -7.36
C GLY A 111 5.10 33.97 -6.20
N VAL A 112 4.85 32.96 -5.35
CA VAL A 112 3.97 33.09 -4.18
C VAL A 112 4.58 34.07 -3.20
N THR A 113 3.91 35.22 -3.00
CA THR A 113 4.36 36.30 -2.14
C THR A 113 3.90 36.13 -0.69
N ASN A 114 4.67 36.65 0.27
CA ASN A 114 4.37 36.50 1.70
C ASN A 114 4.23 35.02 2.12
N ALA A 115 5.07 34.18 1.53
CA ALA A 115 4.92 32.71 1.61
C ALA A 115 5.24 32.15 3.00
N PHE A 116 6.13 32.77 3.79
CA PHE A 116 6.69 32.14 4.97
C PHE A 116 6.41 32.91 6.27
N THR A 117 6.11 32.17 7.32
CA THR A 117 6.03 32.64 8.71
C THR A 117 6.84 31.71 9.59
N VAL A 118 7.73 32.28 10.41
CA VAL A 118 8.59 31.55 11.35
C VAL A 118 8.56 32.18 12.74
N TYR A 119 8.78 31.37 13.76
CA TYR A 119 8.81 31.81 15.15
C TYR A 119 10.15 31.51 15.80
N SER A 120 10.64 32.46 16.63
CA SER A 120 11.91 32.35 17.34
C SER A 120 12.03 31.04 18.12
N GLY A 121 13.15 30.34 17.95
CA GLY A 121 13.45 29.06 18.58
C GLY A 121 12.82 27.83 17.87
N SER A 122 11.99 28.05 16.82
CA SER A 122 11.32 26.97 16.09
C SER A 122 12.04 26.61 14.79
N THR A 123 12.05 25.33 14.44
CA THR A 123 12.41 24.83 13.10
C THR A 123 11.20 24.74 12.17
N THR A 124 9.98 24.96 12.68
CA THR A 124 8.75 24.89 11.90
C THR A 124 8.60 26.15 11.04
N VAL A 125 8.43 25.96 9.75
CA VAL A 125 8.08 27.01 8.79
C VAL A 125 6.62 26.81 8.38
N THR A 126 5.79 27.84 8.59
CA THR A 126 4.43 27.88 8.08
C THR A 126 4.45 28.51 6.69
N VAL A 127 3.92 27.79 5.70
CA VAL A 127 3.75 28.25 4.33
C VAL A 127 2.31 28.69 4.11
N THR A 128 2.13 29.83 3.45
CA THR A 128 0.84 30.30 2.97
C THR A 128 0.84 30.23 1.45
N ASP A 129 0.08 29.28 0.90
CA ASP A 129 -0.15 29.09 -0.54
C ASP A 129 -1.60 28.63 -0.74
N PRO A 130 -2.52 29.54 -1.10
CA PRO A 130 -3.94 29.23 -1.21
C PRO A 130 -4.23 28.20 -2.31
N GLY A 131 -4.96 27.16 -1.95
CA GLY A 131 -5.38 26.13 -2.92
C GLY A 131 -4.30 25.10 -3.23
N HIS A 132 -3.26 24.95 -2.41
CA HIS A 132 -2.13 24.04 -2.64
C HIS A 132 -2.50 22.55 -2.80
N GLY A 133 -3.71 22.13 -2.38
CA GLY A 133 -4.22 20.76 -2.56
C GLY A 133 -3.39 19.67 -1.89
N ALA A 134 -2.43 20.01 -1.04
CA ALA A 134 -1.60 19.05 -0.33
C ALA A 134 -2.28 18.50 0.92
N VAL A 135 -1.91 17.30 1.31
CA VAL A 135 -2.34 16.62 2.54
C VAL A 135 -1.12 16.35 3.43
N THR A 136 -1.36 16.01 4.70
CA THR A 136 -0.26 15.64 5.60
C THR A 136 0.47 14.41 5.06
N GLY A 137 1.80 14.51 5.01
CA GLY A 137 2.68 13.47 4.47
C GLY A 137 3.15 13.69 3.04
N ASP A 138 2.55 14.65 2.32
CA ASP A 138 3.00 15.04 0.97
C ASP A 138 4.38 15.68 0.98
N PHE A 139 4.96 15.77 -0.21
CA PHE A 139 6.27 16.41 -0.41
C PHE A 139 6.14 17.64 -1.32
N VAL A 140 6.88 18.69 -0.95
CA VAL A 140 7.02 19.91 -1.72
C VAL A 140 8.50 20.24 -1.90
N THR A 141 8.89 20.65 -3.09
CA THR A 141 10.19 21.27 -3.32
C THR A 141 10.03 22.77 -3.26
N VAL A 142 10.75 23.43 -2.36
CA VAL A 142 10.76 24.88 -2.15
C VAL A 142 11.95 25.49 -2.86
N THR A 143 11.71 26.50 -3.69
CA THR A 143 12.75 27.32 -4.31
C THR A 143 12.58 28.78 -3.84
N TYR A 144 13.48 29.21 -2.98
CA TYR A 144 13.49 30.54 -2.40
C TYR A 144 14.85 31.22 -2.62
N ALA A 145 14.86 32.31 -3.37
CA ALA A 145 16.07 33.07 -3.72
C ALA A 145 16.37 34.23 -2.79
N GLY A 146 15.54 34.42 -1.75
CA GLY A 146 15.68 35.55 -0.81
C GLY A 146 16.75 35.34 0.27
N GLY A 147 16.86 36.30 1.16
CA GLY A 147 17.74 36.24 2.32
C GLY A 147 17.20 35.44 3.49
N ALA A 148 17.84 35.54 4.66
CA ALA A 148 17.37 34.84 5.86
C ALA A 148 15.99 35.35 6.31
N ILE A 149 15.13 34.45 6.76
CA ILE A 149 13.82 34.76 7.34
C ILE A 149 13.87 34.52 8.84
N GLY A 150 13.68 35.54 9.63
CA GLY A 150 13.78 35.43 11.09
C GLY A 150 15.14 34.90 11.57
N GLY A 151 16.22 35.13 10.80
CA GLY A 151 17.53 34.56 11.05
C GLY A 151 17.74 33.14 10.56
N MET A 152 16.72 32.46 10.05
CA MET A 152 16.81 31.16 9.39
C MET A 152 17.36 31.36 7.97
N PRO A 153 18.49 30.73 7.59
CA PRO A 153 19.08 30.93 6.27
C PRO A 153 18.22 30.31 5.16
N ALA A 154 18.28 30.89 3.96
CA ALA A 154 17.55 30.38 2.80
C ALA A 154 17.88 28.91 2.49
N SER A 155 19.10 28.44 2.75
CA SER A 155 19.51 27.06 2.58
C SER A 155 18.78 26.08 3.50
N ALA A 156 18.22 26.54 4.61
CA ALA A 156 17.42 25.72 5.52
C ALA A 156 15.94 25.61 5.08
N ILE A 157 15.50 26.53 4.23
CA ILE A 157 14.14 26.61 3.69
C ILE A 157 14.05 25.93 2.31
N ASN A 158 15.11 26.06 1.51
CA ASN A 158 15.18 25.48 0.18
C ASN A 158 15.30 23.96 0.21
N GLY A 159 14.78 23.34 -0.83
CA GLY A 159 14.84 21.89 -1.04
C GLY A 159 13.51 21.21 -0.84
N GLU A 160 13.56 19.89 -0.75
CA GLU A 160 12.37 19.06 -0.57
C GLU A 160 12.02 18.92 0.91
N HIS A 161 10.76 19.11 1.23
CA HIS A 161 10.22 19.00 2.59
C HIS A 161 8.93 18.19 2.61
N GLN A 162 8.75 17.42 3.68
CA GLN A 162 7.47 16.75 3.95
C GLN A 162 6.52 17.72 4.65
N ILE A 163 5.27 17.71 4.20
CA ILE A 163 4.22 18.64 4.61
C ILE A 163 3.43 18.11 5.81
N THR A 164 3.07 19.00 6.73
CA THR A 164 1.98 18.84 7.68
C THR A 164 0.87 19.82 7.32
N TYR A 165 -0.28 19.31 6.87
CA TYR A 165 -1.43 20.10 6.46
C TYR A 165 -2.04 20.85 7.65
N LEU A 166 -2.38 22.12 7.47
CA LEU A 166 -3.11 22.94 8.44
C LEU A 166 -4.53 23.25 7.94
N ASN A 167 -4.64 23.80 6.74
CA ASN A 167 -5.91 24.12 6.08
C ASN A 167 -5.67 24.28 4.57
N SER A 168 -6.71 24.58 3.79
CA SER A 168 -6.63 24.73 2.33
C SER A 168 -5.65 25.80 1.82
N ASN A 169 -5.19 26.69 2.69
CA ASN A 169 -4.32 27.79 2.33
C ASN A 169 -2.93 27.71 3.00
N GLN A 170 -2.75 26.80 3.95
CA GLN A 170 -1.54 26.75 4.77
C GLN A 170 -1.13 25.33 5.13
N TYR A 171 0.18 25.13 5.20
CA TYR A 171 0.81 23.92 5.72
C TYR A 171 2.11 24.27 6.44
N ASN A 172 2.64 23.33 7.20
CA ASN A 172 3.94 23.43 7.84
C ASN A 172 4.92 22.44 7.23
N PHE A 173 6.20 22.79 7.28
CA PHE A 173 7.31 21.84 7.15
C PHE A 173 8.40 22.14 8.19
N THR A 174 9.32 21.20 8.38
CA THR A 174 10.45 21.34 9.30
C THR A 174 11.71 21.72 8.52
N ALA A 175 12.28 22.86 8.82
CA ALA A 175 13.54 23.33 8.27
C ALA A 175 14.75 22.70 8.99
N SER A 176 15.92 22.74 8.37
CA SER A 176 17.17 22.19 8.93
C SER A 176 17.80 23.03 10.04
N SER A 177 17.33 24.26 10.26
CA SER A 177 17.76 25.13 11.34
C SER A 177 16.60 25.88 11.97
N SER A 178 16.75 26.36 13.22
CA SER A 178 15.74 27.16 13.92
C SER A 178 15.84 28.66 13.58
N ALA A 179 14.69 29.35 13.60
CA ALA A 179 14.65 30.80 13.51
C ALA A 179 15.16 31.43 14.81
N THR A 180 15.87 32.56 14.72
CA THR A 180 16.39 33.33 15.88
C THR A 180 15.46 34.46 16.28
N SER A 181 14.50 34.84 15.42
CA SER A 181 13.47 35.84 15.68
C SER A 181 12.18 35.51 14.94
N ASN A 182 11.06 36.09 15.38
CA ASN A 182 9.80 35.99 14.65
C ASN A 182 9.87 36.76 13.34
N ALA A 183 9.37 36.20 12.26
CA ALA A 183 9.22 36.86 10.97
C ALA A 183 8.04 36.28 10.20
N GLY A 184 7.40 37.15 9.41
CA GLY A 184 6.35 36.76 8.48
C GLY A 184 4.97 37.39 8.75
N PRO A 185 4.05 37.26 7.77
CA PRO A 185 4.27 36.59 6.47
C PRO A 185 5.23 37.40 5.57
N THR A 186 6.22 36.72 4.96
CA THR A 186 7.27 37.36 4.15
C THR A 186 7.86 36.37 3.13
N GLY A 187 8.66 36.87 2.19
CA GLY A 187 9.35 36.09 1.18
C GLY A 187 8.48 35.76 -0.03
N THR A 188 9.14 35.58 -1.18
CA THR A 188 8.52 35.12 -2.44
C THR A 188 9.22 33.89 -2.88
N ALA A 189 8.49 32.80 -3.09
CA ALA A 189 9.03 31.48 -3.40
C ALA A 189 8.23 30.77 -4.48
N ASP A 190 8.86 29.78 -5.09
CA ASP A 190 8.23 28.81 -5.98
C ASP A 190 8.10 27.48 -5.25
N PHE A 191 7.00 26.79 -5.49
CA PHE A 191 6.68 25.49 -4.92
C PHE A 191 6.39 24.47 -6.04
N ALA A 192 6.99 23.27 -5.94
CA ALA A 192 6.66 22.15 -6.80
C ALA A 192 6.12 21.00 -5.92
N TYR A 193 4.83 20.73 -6.06
CA TYR A 193 4.12 19.72 -5.30
C TYR A 193 4.18 18.37 -5.98
N GLN A 194 4.69 17.35 -5.31
CA GLN A 194 4.61 15.98 -5.79
C GLN A 194 3.17 15.48 -5.72
N ILE A 195 2.88 14.40 -6.43
CA ILE A 195 1.57 13.73 -6.28
C ILE A 195 1.33 13.40 -4.82
N ASN A 196 0.06 13.50 -4.39
CA ASN A 196 -0.29 13.26 -2.99
C ASN A 196 0.21 11.90 -2.53
N SER A 197 0.74 11.83 -1.34
CA SER A 197 1.09 10.60 -0.65
C SER A 197 -0.14 9.73 -0.38
N GLY A 198 0.05 8.43 -0.21
CA GLY A 198 -1.02 7.51 0.10
C GLY A 198 -0.81 6.80 1.43
N LEU A 199 -1.78 6.00 1.83
CA LEU A 199 -1.72 5.19 3.03
C LEU A 199 -0.82 3.97 2.82
N ALA A 200 -0.12 3.55 3.88
CA ALA A 200 0.67 2.31 3.90
C ALA A 200 -0.20 1.07 4.15
N THR A 201 -1.33 1.23 4.83
CA THR A 201 -2.29 0.18 5.18
C THR A 201 -3.71 0.69 4.93
N TYR A 202 -4.67 -0.22 4.83
CA TYR A 202 -6.08 0.15 4.76
C TYR A 202 -6.52 0.78 6.08
N THR A 203 -7.20 1.92 5.98
CA THR A 203 -7.84 2.55 7.14
C THR A 203 -9.32 2.21 7.15
N VAL A 204 -9.76 1.56 8.22
CA VAL A 204 -11.16 1.18 8.40
C VAL A 204 -12.04 2.43 8.44
N ALA A 205 -13.15 2.40 7.72
CA ALA A 205 -14.16 3.45 7.80
C ALA A 205 -14.71 3.56 9.23
N THR A 206 -15.11 4.75 9.62
CA THR A 206 -15.81 4.99 10.90
C THR A 206 -17.26 5.33 10.63
N GLY A 207 -18.20 4.70 11.36
CA GLY A 207 -19.63 4.96 11.24
C GLY A 207 -20.49 3.70 11.21
N TRP A 208 -21.79 3.85 10.93
CA TRP A 208 -22.71 2.73 10.80
C TRP A 208 -22.34 1.83 9.61
N GLY A 209 -22.13 0.54 9.88
CA GLY A 209 -21.71 -0.44 8.89
C GLY A 209 -20.21 -0.57 8.68
N ALA A 210 -19.39 0.24 9.34
CA ALA A 210 -17.95 0.17 9.30
C ALA A 210 -17.40 -0.48 10.57
N GLY A 211 -17.13 -1.77 10.55
CA GLY A 211 -16.53 -2.51 11.65
C GLY A 211 -17.51 -2.90 12.76
N SER A 212 -16.98 -3.19 13.94
CA SER A 212 -17.76 -3.63 15.11
C SER A 212 -18.78 -2.56 15.55
N TRP A 213 -19.95 -2.99 15.97
CA TRP A 213 -20.98 -2.12 16.56
C TRP A 213 -20.40 -1.29 17.71
N GLY A 214 -20.39 0.04 17.56
CA GLY A 214 -19.86 0.97 18.56
C GLY A 214 -18.65 1.79 18.12
N GLY A 215 -18.04 1.48 16.98
CA GLY A 215 -16.84 2.16 16.46
C GLY A 215 -15.61 1.97 17.36
N THR A 216 -14.43 1.86 16.80
CA THR A 216 -13.19 1.97 17.57
C THR A 216 -12.86 3.45 17.77
N VAL A 217 -12.68 3.85 19.00
CA VAL A 217 -12.19 5.18 19.36
C VAL A 217 -10.69 5.22 19.07
N THR A 218 -10.32 5.51 17.82
CA THR A 218 -8.91 5.64 17.42
C THR A 218 -8.39 7.03 17.80
N GLY A 219 -7.32 7.07 18.61
CA GLY A 219 -6.57 8.29 18.91
C GLY A 219 -7.10 9.15 20.04
N SER A 220 -7.94 8.63 20.92
CA SER A 220 -8.36 9.36 22.12
C SER A 220 -7.24 9.41 23.15
N ALA A 221 -7.03 10.59 23.72
CA ALA A 221 -6.16 10.72 24.88
C ALA A 221 -6.68 9.85 26.02
N THR A 222 -5.79 9.05 26.62
CA THR A 222 -6.11 8.22 27.78
C THR A 222 -5.27 8.62 28.97
N THR A 223 -5.85 8.54 30.16
CA THR A 223 -5.20 8.77 31.44
C THR A 223 -5.92 7.96 32.52
N THR A 224 -5.58 8.17 33.77
CA THR A 224 -6.28 7.57 34.90
C THR A 224 -6.91 8.63 35.79
N LEU A 225 -7.98 8.24 36.48
CA LEU A 225 -8.65 9.07 37.46
C LEU A 225 -7.74 9.27 38.69
N ASN A 226 -7.55 10.52 39.09
CA ASN A 226 -6.79 10.87 40.30
C ASN A 226 -7.77 11.19 41.46
N GLY A 227 -8.00 10.22 42.29
CA GLY A 227 -9.00 10.29 43.36
C GLY A 227 -10.34 9.63 42.99
N THR A 228 -11.07 9.17 43.98
CA THR A 228 -12.41 8.58 43.82
C THR A 228 -13.45 9.66 43.59
N ILE A 229 -14.37 9.46 42.66
CA ILE A 229 -15.51 10.37 42.42
C ILE A 229 -16.83 9.68 42.68
N ASN A 230 -17.82 10.42 43.15
CA ASN A 230 -19.18 9.95 43.28
C ASN A 230 -19.99 10.24 41.98
N SER A 231 -21.24 9.77 41.96
CA SER A 231 -22.14 9.93 40.80
C SER A 231 -22.57 11.38 40.51
N SER A 232 -22.34 12.31 41.44
CA SER A 232 -22.74 13.72 41.29
C SER A 232 -21.56 14.70 41.12
N ALA A 233 -20.34 14.21 41.01
CA ALA A 233 -19.15 15.04 40.85
C ALA A 233 -19.22 15.89 39.57
N THR A 234 -19.08 17.20 39.72
CA THR A 234 -19.05 18.17 38.59
C THR A 234 -17.64 18.59 38.19
N THR A 235 -16.64 18.14 38.96
CA THR A 235 -15.22 18.28 38.64
C THR A 235 -14.55 16.91 38.74
N ILE A 236 -13.74 16.55 37.78
CA ILE A 236 -13.04 15.27 37.68
C ILE A 236 -11.55 15.53 37.53
N THR A 237 -10.77 15.14 38.55
CA THR A 237 -9.33 15.28 38.56
C THR A 237 -8.67 14.06 37.90
N LEU A 238 -7.81 14.31 36.91
CA LEU A 238 -7.06 13.30 36.17
C LEU A 238 -5.59 13.26 36.60
N THR A 239 -4.93 12.16 36.42
CA THR A 239 -3.49 12.04 36.64
C THR A 239 -2.71 12.99 35.70
N SER A 240 -3.20 13.15 34.47
CA SER A 240 -2.73 14.17 33.52
C SER A 240 -3.83 14.48 32.51
N ALA A 241 -4.19 15.74 32.37
CA ALA A 241 -5.12 16.20 31.35
C ALA A 241 -4.40 16.95 30.19
N ALA A 242 -3.07 16.84 30.10
CA ALA A 242 -2.28 17.61 29.12
C ALA A 242 -2.74 17.39 27.67
N SER A 243 -3.04 16.15 27.30
CA SER A 243 -3.49 15.75 25.96
C SER A 243 -5.00 15.85 25.73
N PHE A 244 -5.79 16.26 26.76
CA PHE A 244 -7.24 16.42 26.65
C PHE A 244 -7.60 17.79 26.10
N ALA A 245 -8.66 17.88 25.30
CA ALA A 245 -9.20 19.13 24.79
C ALA A 245 -9.69 20.07 25.91
N ALA A 246 -9.86 21.35 25.61
CA ALA A 246 -10.35 22.33 26.60
C ALA A 246 -11.79 22.08 27.05
N SER A 247 -12.59 21.45 26.22
CA SER A 247 -13.95 20.95 26.50
C SER A 247 -14.22 19.70 25.68
N GLY A 248 -15.19 18.88 26.06
CA GLY A 248 -15.48 17.67 25.32
C GLY A 248 -16.22 16.62 26.14
N ALA A 249 -15.93 15.35 25.86
CA ALA A 249 -16.50 14.24 26.58
C ALA A 249 -15.43 13.19 26.92
N ILE A 250 -15.66 12.44 27.96
CA ILE A 250 -14.84 11.32 28.42
C ILE A 250 -15.73 10.10 28.69
N VAL A 251 -15.11 8.94 28.65
CA VAL A 251 -15.70 7.68 29.14
C VAL A 251 -14.85 7.17 30.30
N ILE A 252 -15.51 6.80 31.38
CA ILE A 252 -14.93 6.10 32.53
C ILE A 252 -15.76 4.84 32.74
N ASP A 253 -15.13 3.67 32.65
CA ASP A 253 -15.80 2.37 32.61
C ASP A 253 -16.92 2.34 31.55
N SER A 254 -18.18 2.38 31.92
CA SER A 254 -19.34 2.42 31.02
C SER A 254 -20.09 3.76 31.05
N GLU A 255 -19.62 4.76 31.80
CA GLU A 255 -20.28 6.06 31.92
C GLU A 255 -19.70 7.06 30.92
N TYR A 256 -20.58 7.72 30.17
CA TYR A 256 -20.25 8.86 29.29
C TYR A 256 -20.47 10.17 30.07
N ILE A 257 -19.44 11.01 30.10
CA ILE A 257 -19.44 12.26 30.88
C ILE A 257 -18.99 13.39 29.93
N THR A 258 -19.78 14.46 29.84
CA THR A 258 -19.34 15.68 29.12
C THR A 258 -18.74 16.68 30.09
N TYR A 259 -17.77 17.47 29.62
CA TYR A 259 -17.17 18.56 30.39
C TYR A 259 -17.07 19.83 29.56
N SER A 260 -17.24 20.99 30.17
CA SER A 260 -17.27 22.28 29.51
C SER A 260 -15.99 23.08 29.69
N GLY A 261 -15.08 22.68 30.57
CA GLY A 261 -13.81 23.35 30.82
C GLY A 261 -12.71 22.43 31.32
N LYS A 262 -11.47 22.87 31.17
CA LYS A 262 -10.27 22.19 31.67
C LYS A 262 -9.37 23.18 32.39
N SER A 263 -8.88 22.83 33.58
CA SER A 263 -7.92 23.61 34.36
C SER A 263 -6.83 22.68 34.89
N THR A 264 -5.61 22.82 34.39
CA THR A 264 -4.48 21.93 34.68
C THR A 264 -4.84 20.46 34.47
N ASN A 265 -5.15 19.72 35.53
CA ASN A 265 -5.55 18.31 35.49
C ASN A 265 -7.02 18.08 35.81
N ASP A 266 -7.82 19.15 36.02
CA ASP A 266 -9.23 19.06 36.36
C ASP A 266 -10.08 19.30 35.11
N LEU A 267 -11.03 18.42 34.87
CA LEU A 267 -12.15 18.62 33.96
C LEU A 267 -13.29 19.22 34.74
N THR A 268 -13.80 20.37 34.32
CA THR A 268 -14.79 21.16 35.05
C THR A 268 -16.10 21.27 34.28
N GLY A 269 -17.21 21.54 35.01
CA GLY A 269 -18.55 21.59 34.40
C GLY A 269 -18.98 20.24 33.84
N CYS A 270 -18.67 19.18 34.56
CA CYS A 270 -18.99 17.82 34.14
C CYS A 270 -20.48 17.53 34.26
N THR A 271 -21.09 17.01 33.20
CA THR A 271 -22.43 16.43 33.18
C THR A 271 -22.31 14.91 33.16
N ARG A 272 -22.80 14.29 34.24
CA ARG A 272 -22.70 12.86 34.49
C ARG A 272 -23.83 12.10 33.77
N GLY A 273 -23.58 10.83 33.44
CA GLY A 273 -24.58 9.96 32.81
C GLY A 273 -25.10 10.47 31.47
N ALA A 274 -24.28 11.18 30.71
CA ALA A 274 -24.64 11.68 29.39
C ALA A 274 -24.86 10.55 28.38
N GLN A 275 -25.50 10.86 27.25
CA GLN A 275 -25.78 9.90 26.17
C GLN A 275 -26.57 8.65 26.60
N GLY A 276 -27.43 8.76 27.60
CA GLY A 276 -28.25 7.65 28.09
C GLY A 276 -27.52 6.65 28.99
N THR A 277 -26.28 6.93 29.38
CA THR A 277 -25.57 6.14 30.39
C THR A 277 -26.02 6.50 31.82
N THR A 278 -25.72 5.66 32.79
CA THR A 278 -26.08 5.92 34.20
C THR A 278 -24.87 6.49 34.93
N ALA A 279 -25.09 7.61 35.66
CA ALA A 279 -24.05 8.19 36.49
C ALA A 279 -23.66 7.24 37.65
N ALA A 280 -22.41 6.88 37.77
CA ALA A 280 -21.86 5.93 38.74
C ALA A 280 -20.70 6.53 39.55
N ALA A 281 -20.34 5.92 40.66
CA ALA A 281 -19.12 6.23 41.38
C ALA A 281 -17.94 5.48 40.69
N HIS A 282 -16.78 6.17 40.54
CA HIS A 282 -15.58 5.57 39.99
C HIS A 282 -14.42 5.65 40.98
N THR A 283 -13.61 4.61 41.04
CA THR A 283 -12.46 4.52 41.94
C THR A 283 -11.22 5.21 41.35
N SER A 284 -10.35 5.69 42.22
CA SER A 284 -9.03 6.20 41.79
C SER A 284 -8.28 5.16 40.98
N GLY A 285 -7.66 5.58 39.87
CA GLY A 285 -6.95 4.70 38.95
C GLY A 285 -7.82 4.15 37.82
N ALA A 286 -9.14 4.37 37.80
CA ALA A 286 -9.98 4.01 36.66
C ALA A 286 -9.50 4.68 35.38
N VAL A 287 -9.51 3.95 34.27
CA VAL A 287 -9.08 4.49 32.96
C VAL A 287 -10.08 5.51 32.47
N VAL A 288 -9.57 6.68 32.11
CA VAL A 288 -10.35 7.78 31.54
C VAL A 288 -9.92 7.96 30.09
N THR A 289 -10.86 7.79 29.18
CA THR A 289 -10.63 7.94 27.74
C THR A 289 -11.38 9.16 27.24
N GLN A 290 -10.68 10.10 26.60
CA GLN A 290 -11.34 11.23 25.96
C GLN A 290 -12.09 10.74 24.73
N VAL A 291 -13.35 11.12 24.61
CA VAL A 291 -14.12 10.96 23.37
C VAL A 291 -13.81 12.15 22.48
N ASN A 292 -13.26 11.91 21.32
CA ASN A 292 -12.92 12.97 20.37
C ASN A 292 -14.19 13.69 19.90
N THR A 293 -14.42 14.89 20.38
CA THR A 293 -15.55 15.76 19.97
C THR A 293 -15.20 16.74 18.86
N SER A 294 -13.94 16.80 18.44
CA SER A 294 -13.48 17.66 17.34
C SER A 294 -13.70 17.08 15.93
N GLY A 295 -14.57 16.11 15.82
CA GLY A 295 -15.23 15.70 14.61
C GLY A 295 -16.56 15.19 15.11
N SER A 296 -17.58 16.04 15.14
CA SER A 296 -18.95 15.81 15.49
C SER A 296 -19.40 14.32 15.38
N ASN A 297 -19.00 13.49 16.34
CA ASN A 297 -19.63 12.19 16.60
C ASN A 297 -20.96 12.43 17.37
N ALA A 298 -21.76 13.39 16.89
CA ALA A 298 -23.14 13.43 17.23
C ALA A 298 -23.77 12.17 16.63
N TRP A 299 -24.36 11.33 17.44
CA TRP A 299 -25.23 10.25 16.99
C TRP A 299 -26.33 10.87 16.13
N ASN A 300 -26.13 10.88 14.83
CA ASN A 300 -27.12 11.35 13.88
C ASN A 300 -28.15 10.23 13.71
N GLY A 301 -29.42 10.59 13.69
CA GLY A 301 -30.50 9.65 13.47
C GLY A 301 -30.40 8.91 12.12
N TRP A 302 -31.23 7.92 11.93
CA TRP A 302 -31.31 7.12 10.70
C TRP A 302 -31.35 8.02 9.45
N GLY A 303 -30.41 7.78 8.52
CA GLY A 303 -30.34 8.48 7.23
C GLY A 303 -29.53 9.76 7.19
N ILE A 304 -28.92 10.18 8.30
CA ILE A 304 -27.97 11.29 8.33
C ILE A 304 -26.54 10.73 8.45
N ALA A 305 -25.71 11.00 7.48
CA ALA A 305 -24.28 10.67 7.59
C ALA A 305 -23.70 11.39 8.82
N ALA A 306 -23.07 10.65 9.74
CA ALA A 306 -22.37 11.27 10.85
C ALA A 306 -21.30 12.20 10.31
N ALA A 307 -21.28 13.46 10.74
CA ALA A 307 -20.21 14.37 10.40
C ALA A 307 -18.90 13.78 10.96
N GLY A 308 -17.94 13.51 10.08
CA GLY A 308 -16.69 12.82 10.43
C GLY A 308 -16.69 11.31 10.20
N THR A 309 -17.69 10.74 9.50
CA THR A 309 -17.56 9.38 8.96
C THR A 309 -16.43 9.38 7.94
N GLY A 310 -15.29 8.86 8.32
CA GLY A 310 -14.22 8.54 7.37
C GLY A 310 -14.69 7.38 6.51
N VAL A 311 -14.74 7.56 5.19
CA VAL A 311 -14.83 6.46 4.24
C VAL A 311 -13.55 5.62 4.41
N GLY A 312 -13.69 4.30 4.41
CA GLY A 312 -12.50 3.43 4.40
C GLY A 312 -11.59 3.84 3.23
N GLN A 313 -10.32 4.05 3.53
CA GLN A 313 -9.35 4.46 2.53
C GLN A 313 -8.39 3.34 2.24
N GLN A 314 -8.29 2.95 0.97
CA GLN A 314 -7.33 1.96 0.52
C GLN A 314 -5.90 2.50 0.57
N LEU A 315 -4.96 1.57 0.76
CA LEU A 315 -3.54 1.87 0.69
C LEU A 315 -3.14 2.24 -0.75
N ARG A 316 -2.01 2.92 -0.87
CA ARG A 316 -1.41 3.25 -2.15
C ARG A 316 -0.81 2.01 -2.79
N LEU A 317 -1.31 1.68 -3.98
CA LEU A 317 -0.75 0.66 -4.87
C LEU A 317 -0.31 1.31 -6.18
N TRP A 318 0.64 0.66 -6.86
CA TRP A 318 1.14 1.09 -8.15
C TRP A 318 1.06 -0.06 -9.15
N SER A 319 0.73 0.27 -10.38
CA SER A 319 0.98 -0.58 -11.54
C SER A 319 2.11 0.04 -12.39
N GLN A 320 2.91 -0.79 -12.99
CA GLN A 320 4.03 -0.38 -13.83
C GLN A 320 4.30 -1.41 -14.92
N SER A 321 4.71 -0.93 -16.10
CA SER A 321 4.99 -1.75 -17.27
C SER A 321 5.91 -1.01 -18.24
N ASN A 322 6.77 -1.73 -18.94
CA ASN A 322 7.67 -1.14 -19.91
C ASN A 322 6.96 -0.80 -21.22
N TYR A 323 7.32 0.35 -21.78
CA TYR A 323 7.04 0.74 -23.14
C TYR A 323 8.37 0.85 -23.91
N GLY A 324 8.88 -0.28 -24.37
CA GLY A 324 10.26 -0.35 -24.82
C GLY A 324 11.25 -0.25 -23.65
N GLU A 325 12.13 0.75 -23.69
CA GLU A 325 13.05 1.06 -22.58
C GLU A 325 12.44 1.98 -21.52
N ASP A 326 11.34 2.65 -21.87
CA ASP A 326 10.67 3.61 -21.03
C ASP A 326 9.68 2.92 -20.09
N LEU A 327 9.21 3.64 -19.09
CA LEU A 327 8.29 3.13 -18.09
C LEU A 327 6.95 3.88 -18.14
N ILE A 328 5.87 3.12 -18.19
CA ILE A 328 4.52 3.63 -17.90
C ILE A 328 4.12 3.11 -16.51
N PHE A 329 3.62 3.99 -15.68
CA PHE A 329 3.24 3.65 -14.31
C PHE A 329 2.06 4.50 -13.85
N ASN A 330 1.28 3.98 -12.91
CA ASN A 330 0.20 4.75 -12.31
C ASN A 330 -0.03 4.34 -10.85
N PRO A 331 -0.36 5.29 -9.98
CA PRO A 331 -0.95 4.97 -8.68
C PRO A 331 -2.41 4.56 -8.87
N ARG A 332 -2.83 3.44 -8.27
CA ARG A 332 -4.21 2.96 -8.37
C ARG A 332 -5.23 4.05 -8.05
N GLY A 333 -6.19 4.27 -8.94
CA GLY A 333 -7.16 5.36 -8.83
C GLY A 333 -6.58 6.75 -9.10
N GLY A 334 -5.40 6.85 -9.69
CA GLY A 334 -4.75 8.10 -10.06
C GLY A 334 -4.42 8.20 -11.55
N ALA A 335 -3.69 9.25 -11.93
CA ALA A 335 -3.29 9.49 -13.30
C ALA A 335 -2.24 8.50 -13.80
N ILE A 336 -2.10 8.42 -15.12
CA ILE A 336 -1.07 7.60 -15.79
C ILE A 336 0.13 8.49 -16.05
N TYR A 337 1.33 7.97 -15.77
CA TYR A 337 2.60 8.66 -15.93
C TYR A 337 3.53 7.90 -16.87
N TYR A 338 4.36 8.66 -17.55
CA TYR A 338 5.41 8.20 -18.46
C TYR A 338 6.76 8.69 -17.96
N TRP A 339 7.75 7.82 -17.94
CA TRP A 339 9.12 8.15 -17.64
C TRP A 339 10.03 7.68 -18.78
N ALA A 340 10.73 8.64 -19.41
CA ALA A 340 11.59 8.38 -20.55
C ALA A 340 13.02 8.11 -20.12
N THR A 341 13.56 6.95 -20.50
CA THR A 341 14.93 6.53 -20.19
C THR A 341 15.96 7.33 -20.98
N ASN A 342 15.67 7.66 -22.25
CA ASN A 342 16.61 8.24 -23.19
C ASN A 342 16.47 9.76 -23.40
N ALA A 343 15.40 10.38 -22.88
CA ALA A 343 15.18 11.82 -23.07
C ALA A 343 16.20 12.66 -22.31
N ASN A 344 16.87 12.06 -21.32
CA ASN A 344 17.90 12.70 -20.53
C ASN A 344 19.02 11.72 -20.15
N PRO A 345 20.28 12.14 -20.20
CA PRO A 345 21.39 11.39 -19.64
C PRO A 345 21.30 11.30 -18.10
N ASN A 346 20.30 11.95 -17.49
CA ASN A 346 20.11 12.02 -16.06
C ASN A 346 18.88 11.21 -15.66
N ILE A 347 19.08 10.13 -14.95
CA ILE A 347 18.05 9.31 -14.28
C ILE A 347 17.29 10.11 -13.19
N PHE A 348 17.47 11.42 -13.14
CA PHE A 348 16.88 12.32 -12.14
C PHE A 348 15.57 12.98 -12.57
N ASP A 349 15.17 12.80 -13.84
CA ASP A 349 13.94 13.41 -14.32
C ASP A 349 12.72 12.72 -13.72
N ARG A 350 11.74 13.53 -13.36
CA ARG A 350 10.49 13.04 -12.80
C ARG A 350 9.57 12.53 -13.89
N GLY A 351 8.72 11.56 -13.52
CA GLY A 351 7.68 11.07 -14.41
C GLY A 351 6.72 12.20 -14.81
N THR A 352 6.31 12.21 -16.08
CA THR A 352 5.39 13.19 -16.65
C THR A 352 4.01 12.56 -16.82
N GLN A 353 2.95 13.27 -16.50
CA GLN A 353 1.59 12.78 -16.72
C GLN A 353 1.34 12.57 -18.21
N LEU A 354 0.69 11.46 -18.56
CA LEU A 354 0.47 11.07 -19.96
C LEU A 354 -0.46 12.02 -20.71
N THR A 355 -1.49 12.55 -20.03
CA THR A 355 -2.47 13.47 -20.64
C THR A 355 -1.86 14.70 -21.30
N PRO A 356 -0.90 15.44 -20.71
CA PRO A 356 -0.23 16.55 -21.38
C PRO A 356 0.65 16.12 -22.57
N LEU A 357 1.16 14.88 -22.59
CA LEU A 357 1.96 14.35 -23.68
C LEU A 357 1.09 13.99 -24.89
N SER A 358 -0.16 13.64 -24.66
CA SER A 358 -1.16 13.31 -25.69
C SER A 358 -1.76 14.57 -26.31
N THR A 359 -0.91 15.48 -26.79
CA THR A 359 -1.31 16.77 -27.36
C THR A 359 -2.34 16.61 -28.49
N GLY A 360 -3.52 17.21 -28.31
CA GLY A 360 -4.61 17.15 -29.28
C GLY A 360 -5.57 15.98 -29.09
N ASP A 361 -5.28 15.01 -28.23
CA ASP A 361 -6.21 13.94 -27.88
C ASP A 361 -6.89 14.25 -26.52
N THR A 362 -8.16 14.66 -26.61
CA THR A 362 -8.98 15.00 -25.42
C THR A 362 -9.53 13.78 -24.71
N THR A 363 -9.33 12.58 -25.24
CA THR A 363 -9.86 11.34 -24.68
C THR A 363 -8.81 10.52 -23.93
N CYS A 364 -7.55 10.98 -23.85
CA CYS A 364 -6.53 10.31 -23.05
C CYS A 364 -7.00 10.18 -21.58
N PRO A 365 -6.98 8.98 -21.00
CA PRO A 365 -7.44 8.76 -19.63
C PRO A 365 -6.71 9.64 -18.60
N THR A 366 -7.46 10.19 -17.65
CA THR A 366 -6.92 10.99 -16.53
C THR A 366 -6.88 10.23 -15.22
N VAL A 367 -7.50 9.06 -15.16
CA VAL A 367 -7.53 8.17 -13.99
C VAL A 367 -7.62 6.72 -14.42
N ALA A 368 -6.92 5.83 -13.71
CA ALA A 368 -7.01 4.39 -13.91
C ALA A 368 -6.74 3.63 -12.61
N ASN A 369 -7.37 2.46 -12.44
CA ASN A 369 -7.05 1.55 -11.34
C ASN A 369 -5.78 0.75 -11.63
N LEU A 370 -5.54 0.43 -12.90
CA LEU A 370 -4.39 -0.35 -13.34
C LEU A 370 -4.01 0.07 -14.75
N VAL A 371 -2.71 0.14 -15.02
CA VAL A 371 -2.16 0.33 -16.35
C VAL A 371 -1.20 -0.80 -16.67
N MET A 372 -1.22 -1.26 -17.91
CA MET A 372 -0.23 -2.21 -18.43
C MET A 372 0.06 -1.94 -19.92
N VAL A 373 1.17 -2.44 -20.39
CA VAL A 373 1.54 -2.45 -21.82
C VAL A 373 1.46 -3.88 -22.32
N SER A 374 0.77 -4.09 -23.45
CA SER A 374 0.68 -5.44 -24.02
C SER A 374 2.01 -5.86 -24.65
N ASP A 375 2.53 -7.04 -24.29
CA ASP A 375 3.84 -7.53 -24.72
C ASP A 375 3.98 -7.66 -26.25
N ALA A 376 2.95 -8.20 -26.91
CA ALA A 376 3.03 -8.55 -28.32
C ALA A 376 2.79 -7.37 -29.28
N SER A 377 2.08 -6.33 -28.85
CA SER A 377 1.54 -5.32 -29.74
C SER A 377 1.66 -3.89 -29.23
N ARG A 378 2.28 -3.68 -28.06
CA ARG A 378 2.58 -2.38 -27.44
C ARG A 378 1.41 -1.41 -27.39
N PHE A 379 0.22 -1.91 -27.00
CA PHE A 379 -0.87 -1.04 -26.58
C PHE A 379 -0.67 -0.65 -25.12
N VAL A 380 -0.90 0.60 -24.80
CA VAL A 380 -1.09 1.00 -23.40
C VAL A 380 -2.55 0.76 -23.04
N ILE A 381 -2.78 -0.06 -22.04
CA ILE A 381 -4.13 -0.47 -21.62
C ILE A 381 -4.39 0.11 -20.24
N ALA A 382 -5.43 0.93 -20.11
CA ALA A 382 -5.91 1.50 -18.86
C ALA A 382 -7.20 0.78 -18.44
N MET A 383 -7.24 0.28 -17.22
CA MET A 383 -8.36 -0.50 -16.69
C MET A 383 -8.97 0.18 -15.45
N GLY A 384 -10.31 0.15 -15.34
CA GLY A 384 -11.03 0.92 -14.33
C GLY A 384 -10.79 2.42 -14.53
N THR A 385 -11.08 2.92 -15.70
CA THR A 385 -10.64 4.22 -16.21
C THR A 385 -11.82 5.15 -16.55
N ASN A 386 -11.56 6.27 -17.22
CA ASN A 386 -12.58 7.24 -17.64
C ASN A 386 -12.42 7.61 -19.12
N ASP A 387 -13.45 8.25 -19.66
CA ASP A 387 -13.41 8.99 -20.91
C ASP A 387 -13.52 10.50 -20.60
N PRO A 388 -12.41 11.24 -20.54
CA PRO A 388 -12.45 12.66 -20.17
C PRO A 388 -13.34 13.52 -21.06
N SER A 389 -13.58 13.10 -22.32
CA SER A 389 -14.50 13.80 -23.23
C SER A 389 -15.97 13.63 -22.84
N GLY A 390 -16.29 12.57 -22.11
CA GLY A 390 -17.68 12.22 -21.77
C GLY A 390 -18.55 11.84 -22.97
N ALA A 391 -17.96 11.57 -24.13
CA ALA A 391 -18.68 11.33 -25.36
C ALA A 391 -19.29 9.92 -25.44
N LEU A 392 -18.55 8.90 -24.99
CA LEU A 392 -18.98 7.50 -25.03
C LEU A 392 -19.19 6.93 -23.63
N PHE A 393 -18.34 7.29 -22.70
CA PHE A 393 -18.37 6.84 -21.31
C PHE A 393 -18.30 8.03 -20.36
N PRO A 394 -18.56 7.85 -19.05
CA PRO A 394 -18.50 8.95 -18.09
C PRO A 394 -17.13 9.64 -18.05
N ALA A 395 -17.11 10.95 -17.93
CA ALA A 395 -15.89 11.72 -17.68
C ALA A 395 -15.30 11.40 -16.29
N THR A 396 -16.11 10.93 -15.36
CA THR A 396 -15.68 10.35 -14.08
C THR A 396 -15.25 8.90 -14.27
N GLN A 397 -14.46 8.37 -13.35
CA GLN A 397 -13.99 6.99 -13.40
C GLN A 397 -15.15 5.99 -13.45
N ASP A 398 -15.12 5.06 -14.41
CA ASP A 398 -15.93 3.84 -14.44
C ASP A 398 -15.06 2.64 -14.08
N PRO A 399 -15.30 1.97 -12.94
CA PRO A 399 -14.45 0.87 -12.47
C PRO A 399 -14.41 -0.36 -13.37
N LEU A 400 -15.32 -0.49 -14.33
CA LEU A 400 -15.40 -1.62 -15.27
C LEU A 400 -14.94 -1.26 -16.70
N LEU A 401 -14.58 0.00 -16.95
CA LEU A 401 -14.14 0.45 -18.26
C LEU A 401 -12.67 0.12 -18.51
N ILE A 402 -12.42 -0.47 -19.68
CA ILE A 402 -11.07 -0.70 -20.21
C ILE A 402 -10.92 0.19 -21.44
N ARG A 403 -9.79 0.89 -21.54
CA ARG A 403 -9.43 1.66 -22.74
C ARG A 403 -7.99 1.35 -23.12
N TRP A 404 -7.72 1.40 -24.41
CA TRP A 404 -6.36 1.18 -24.93
C TRP A 404 -6.00 2.24 -25.95
N SER A 405 -4.71 2.59 -25.99
CA SER A 405 -4.13 3.52 -26.95
C SER A 405 -4.11 2.90 -28.36
N ALA A 406 -3.70 3.68 -29.37
CA ALA A 406 -3.31 3.10 -30.64
C ALA A 406 -2.07 2.19 -30.49
N GLN A 407 -1.87 1.27 -31.42
CA GLN A 407 -0.73 0.37 -31.44
C GLN A 407 0.57 1.17 -31.61
N GLU A 408 1.57 0.90 -30.75
CA GLU A 408 2.87 1.59 -30.74
C GLU A 408 2.79 3.12 -30.61
N ASP A 409 1.64 3.65 -30.15
CA ASP A 409 1.43 5.08 -29.93
C ASP A 409 0.62 5.29 -28.63
N PHE A 410 1.30 5.66 -27.58
CA PHE A 410 0.67 5.95 -26.27
C PHE A 410 -0.04 7.32 -26.22
N ASN A 411 0.09 8.15 -27.28
CA ASN A 411 -0.53 9.49 -27.33
C ASN A 411 -1.93 9.49 -27.95
N THR A 412 -2.29 8.46 -28.72
CA THR A 412 -3.58 8.40 -29.43
C THR A 412 -4.56 7.48 -28.70
N TRP A 413 -5.63 8.04 -28.18
CA TRP A 413 -6.68 7.36 -27.41
C TRP A 413 -8.08 7.48 -28.01
N THR A 414 -8.29 8.41 -28.96
CA THR A 414 -9.57 8.58 -29.66
C THR A 414 -9.75 7.49 -30.72
N PRO A 415 -10.78 6.62 -30.59
CA PRO A 415 -11.04 5.59 -31.59
C PRO A 415 -11.36 6.22 -32.96
N ALA A 416 -10.69 5.76 -34.01
CA ALA A 416 -10.88 6.20 -35.38
C ALA A 416 -10.69 5.05 -36.36
N THR A 417 -11.24 5.18 -37.57
CA THR A 417 -11.08 4.17 -38.63
C THR A 417 -9.63 4.01 -39.11
N THR A 418 -8.76 4.95 -38.76
CA THR A 418 -7.35 5.00 -39.15
C THR A 418 -6.41 4.52 -38.08
N ASN A 419 -6.87 4.24 -36.85
CA ASN A 419 -6.07 3.75 -35.74
C ASN A 419 -6.71 2.52 -35.09
N GLN A 420 -6.08 2.00 -34.05
CA GLN A 420 -6.54 0.82 -33.30
C GLN A 420 -6.88 1.15 -31.86
N ALA A 421 -6.95 2.44 -31.49
CA ALA A 421 -7.42 2.85 -30.17
C ALA A 421 -8.87 2.42 -29.98
N GLY A 422 -9.26 2.10 -28.74
CA GLY A 422 -10.60 1.63 -28.47
C GLY A 422 -10.88 1.52 -26.98
N ASP A 423 -12.07 1.02 -26.71
CA ASP A 423 -12.60 0.85 -25.38
C ASP A 423 -13.54 -0.36 -25.29
N TYR A 424 -13.71 -0.86 -24.08
CA TYR A 424 -14.68 -1.91 -23.77
C TYR A 424 -15.07 -1.85 -22.29
N ARG A 425 -16.36 -1.91 -22.01
CA ARG A 425 -16.87 -1.98 -20.65
C ARG A 425 -17.26 -3.40 -20.30
N LEU A 426 -16.66 -3.95 -19.23
CA LEU A 426 -17.02 -5.28 -18.73
C LEU A 426 -18.44 -5.31 -18.19
N SER A 427 -19.12 -6.44 -18.35
CA SER A 427 -20.55 -6.59 -18.01
C SER A 427 -20.81 -7.26 -16.66
N ARG A 428 -19.79 -7.88 -16.03
CA ARG A 428 -19.93 -8.61 -14.76
C ARG A 428 -18.95 -8.07 -13.73
N GLY A 429 -19.43 -7.88 -12.52
CA GLY A 429 -18.70 -7.31 -11.40
C GLY A 429 -19.04 -5.84 -11.17
N SER A 430 -18.41 -5.24 -10.18
CA SER A 430 -18.54 -3.83 -9.83
C SER A 430 -17.25 -3.04 -10.08
N GLU A 431 -16.10 -3.72 -10.02
CA GLU A 431 -14.79 -3.11 -10.31
C GLU A 431 -13.80 -4.13 -10.90
N ILE A 432 -12.83 -3.63 -11.65
CA ILE A 432 -11.65 -4.40 -12.06
C ILE A 432 -10.65 -4.35 -10.91
N VAL A 433 -10.35 -5.53 -10.36
CA VAL A 433 -9.44 -5.69 -9.20
C VAL A 433 -8.01 -5.88 -9.68
N ALA A 434 -7.77 -6.80 -10.62
CA ALA A 434 -6.45 -7.17 -11.10
C ALA A 434 -6.45 -7.49 -12.60
N ALA A 435 -5.27 -7.42 -13.21
CA ALA A 435 -5.02 -7.96 -14.53
C ALA A 435 -3.62 -8.54 -14.61
N GLN A 436 -3.45 -9.61 -15.38
CA GLN A 436 -2.17 -10.29 -15.55
C GLN A 436 -1.96 -10.69 -17.01
N GLN A 437 -0.84 -10.27 -17.57
CA GLN A 437 -0.41 -10.74 -18.89
C GLN A 437 0.01 -12.21 -18.79
N THR A 438 -0.55 -13.03 -19.64
CA THR A 438 -0.11 -14.40 -19.88
C THR A 438 0.51 -14.48 -21.29
N ARG A 439 0.95 -15.66 -21.69
CA ARG A 439 1.60 -15.83 -23.01
C ARG A 439 0.67 -15.54 -24.21
N GLN A 440 -0.63 -15.79 -24.06
CA GLN A 440 -1.58 -15.73 -25.20
C GLN A 440 -2.67 -14.68 -25.01
N GLU A 441 -2.91 -14.25 -23.78
CA GLU A 441 -4.03 -13.42 -23.41
C GLU A 441 -3.69 -12.58 -22.17
N ILE A 442 -4.50 -11.57 -21.93
CA ILE A 442 -4.52 -10.84 -20.67
C ILE A 442 -5.72 -11.35 -19.88
N LEU A 443 -5.48 -11.91 -18.70
CA LEU A 443 -6.55 -12.25 -17.78
C LEU A 443 -6.90 -11.01 -16.95
N VAL A 444 -8.20 -10.72 -16.86
CA VAL A 444 -8.73 -9.57 -16.11
C VAL A 444 -9.71 -10.08 -15.07
N TRP A 445 -9.46 -9.78 -13.81
CA TRP A 445 -10.33 -10.11 -12.69
C TRP A 445 -11.19 -8.92 -12.31
N THR A 446 -12.49 -9.15 -12.26
CA THR A 446 -13.38 -8.30 -11.50
C THR A 446 -13.59 -8.89 -10.10
N ASP A 447 -14.31 -8.21 -9.25
CA ASP A 447 -14.74 -8.73 -7.94
C ASP A 447 -15.65 -9.96 -8.02
N ALA A 448 -16.15 -10.32 -9.21
CA ALA A 448 -17.11 -11.41 -9.42
C ALA A 448 -16.75 -12.40 -10.53
N ALA A 449 -15.87 -12.07 -11.46
CA ALA A 449 -15.62 -12.88 -12.65
C ALA A 449 -14.17 -12.73 -13.16
N VAL A 450 -13.75 -13.71 -13.97
CA VAL A 450 -12.48 -13.67 -14.71
C VAL A 450 -12.78 -13.60 -16.20
N TYR A 451 -12.14 -12.64 -16.86
CA TYR A 451 -12.21 -12.45 -18.31
C TYR A 451 -10.87 -12.77 -18.96
N SER A 452 -10.94 -13.29 -20.18
CA SER A 452 -9.83 -13.33 -21.12
C SER A 452 -9.96 -12.16 -22.09
N MET A 453 -8.91 -11.37 -22.25
CA MET A 453 -8.76 -10.32 -23.23
C MET A 453 -7.69 -10.76 -24.23
N GLN A 454 -8.09 -11.02 -25.48
CA GLN A 454 -7.21 -11.58 -26.52
C GLN A 454 -7.06 -10.60 -27.68
N TYR A 455 -5.85 -10.47 -28.20
CA TYR A 455 -5.59 -9.68 -29.40
C TYR A 455 -6.07 -10.43 -30.64
N LEU A 456 -7.06 -9.85 -31.33
CA LEU A 456 -7.67 -10.42 -32.53
C LEU A 456 -7.16 -9.77 -33.84
N GLY A 457 -6.47 -8.63 -33.72
CA GLY A 457 -6.10 -7.80 -34.86
C GLY A 457 -7.27 -7.00 -35.45
N PRO A 458 -6.98 -6.08 -36.39
CA PRO A 458 -8.00 -5.27 -37.02
C PRO A 458 -9.05 -6.12 -37.76
N PRO A 459 -10.35 -5.73 -37.76
CA PRO A 459 -10.90 -4.49 -37.21
C PRO A 459 -11.29 -4.56 -35.72
N TYR A 460 -11.25 -5.72 -35.11
CA TYR A 460 -11.80 -5.93 -33.75
C TYR A 460 -10.80 -5.62 -32.64
N VAL A 461 -9.50 -5.54 -32.92
CA VAL A 461 -8.38 -5.26 -32.04
C VAL A 461 -8.31 -6.20 -30.84
N TRP A 462 -9.23 -6.09 -29.88
CA TRP A 462 -9.32 -6.93 -28.69
C TRP A 462 -10.68 -7.62 -28.56
N GLY A 463 -10.66 -8.90 -28.25
CA GLY A 463 -11.83 -9.70 -27.91
C GLY A 463 -11.89 -10.01 -26.42
N PHE A 464 -13.10 -10.02 -25.85
CA PHE A 464 -13.33 -10.26 -24.43
C PHE A 464 -14.24 -11.47 -24.24
N GLN A 465 -13.83 -12.41 -23.39
CA GLN A 465 -14.61 -13.60 -23.07
C GLN A 465 -14.59 -13.86 -21.55
N ILE A 466 -15.74 -14.20 -20.97
CA ILE A 466 -15.83 -14.65 -19.58
C ILE A 466 -15.29 -16.08 -19.51
N MET A 467 -14.24 -16.28 -18.70
CA MET A 467 -13.63 -17.61 -18.45
C MET A 467 -14.18 -18.27 -17.20
N GLY A 468 -14.68 -17.48 -16.26
CA GLY A 468 -15.32 -17.96 -15.05
C GLY A 468 -16.20 -16.90 -14.43
N ASP A 469 -17.41 -17.29 -14.04
CA ASP A 469 -18.34 -16.46 -13.29
C ASP A 469 -18.35 -16.92 -11.83
N ASN A 470 -18.62 -16.02 -10.90
CA ASN A 470 -18.61 -16.27 -9.47
C ASN A 470 -17.24 -16.76 -8.95
N ILE A 471 -16.19 -16.18 -9.47
CA ILE A 471 -14.79 -16.43 -9.10
C ILE A 471 -14.26 -15.24 -8.33
N SER A 472 -13.84 -15.47 -7.10
CA SER A 472 -13.31 -14.42 -6.22
C SER A 472 -11.81 -14.22 -6.40
N ILE A 473 -11.34 -13.01 -6.05
CA ILE A 473 -9.95 -12.64 -5.92
C ILE A 473 -9.77 -11.86 -4.62
N ALA A 474 -8.72 -12.15 -3.85
CA ALA A 474 -8.50 -11.51 -2.55
C ALA A 474 -8.00 -10.06 -2.66
N GLY A 475 -7.22 -9.75 -3.70
CA GLY A 475 -6.66 -8.40 -3.88
C GLY A 475 -5.96 -8.21 -5.22
N PRO A 476 -5.45 -7.01 -5.52
CA PRO A 476 -4.90 -6.68 -6.82
C PRO A 476 -3.62 -7.44 -7.20
N ASN A 477 -2.78 -7.79 -6.21
CA ASN A 477 -1.43 -8.31 -6.44
C ASN A 477 -1.29 -9.80 -6.09
N VAL A 478 -2.39 -10.54 -5.93
CA VAL A 478 -2.36 -11.95 -5.48
C VAL A 478 -2.26 -12.97 -6.62
N VAL A 479 -1.92 -12.53 -7.81
CA VAL A 479 -1.84 -13.33 -9.03
C VAL A 479 -0.39 -13.55 -9.42
N SER A 480 -0.01 -14.78 -9.72
CA SER A 480 1.30 -15.15 -10.27
C SER A 480 1.17 -16.15 -11.41
N VAL A 481 2.10 -16.09 -12.34
CA VAL A 481 2.17 -17.00 -13.49
C VAL A 481 3.44 -17.84 -13.40
N ALA A 482 3.30 -19.16 -13.46
CA ALA A 482 4.41 -20.09 -13.54
C ALA A 482 4.08 -21.20 -14.56
N ASN A 483 5.02 -21.57 -15.42
CA ASN A 483 4.85 -22.62 -16.45
C ASN A 483 3.57 -22.48 -17.29
N ASN A 484 3.20 -21.27 -17.70
CA ASN A 484 1.96 -20.92 -18.42
C ASN A 484 0.65 -21.21 -17.65
N VAL A 485 0.71 -21.49 -16.38
CA VAL A 485 -0.45 -21.61 -15.50
C VAL A 485 -0.51 -20.36 -14.62
N THR A 486 -1.67 -19.75 -14.53
CA THR A 486 -1.91 -18.62 -13.64
C THR A 486 -2.52 -19.11 -12.34
N TYR A 487 -1.97 -18.66 -11.23
CA TYR A 487 -2.41 -19.01 -9.88
C TYR A 487 -2.80 -17.78 -9.12
N TRP A 488 -3.88 -17.83 -8.32
CA TRP A 488 -4.29 -16.71 -7.48
C TRP A 488 -4.99 -17.13 -6.20
N MET A 489 -4.94 -16.23 -5.23
CA MET A 489 -5.64 -16.36 -3.97
C MET A 489 -7.02 -15.72 -4.09
N GLY A 490 -8.07 -16.50 -3.86
CA GLY A 490 -9.44 -16.00 -3.71
C GLY A 490 -9.75 -15.60 -2.27
N THR A 491 -11.01 -15.31 -1.99
CA THR A 491 -11.47 -14.92 -0.65
C THR A 491 -11.67 -16.10 0.30
N ASP A 492 -11.76 -17.33 -0.23
CA ASP A 492 -12.03 -18.56 0.53
C ASP A 492 -11.22 -19.77 0.09
N LYS A 493 -10.54 -19.68 -1.05
CA LYS A 493 -9.75 -20.78 -1.65
C LYS A 493 -8.77 -20.25 -2.69
N PHE A 494 -7.86 -21.12 -3.12
CA PHE A 494 -6.92 -20.84 -4.20
C PHE A 494 -7.47 -21.36 -5.52
N TYR A 495 -7.09 -20.70 -6.59
CA TYR A 495 -7.49 -21.03 -7.96
C TYR A 495 -6.28 -21.14 -8.87
N MET A 496 -6.48 -21.85 -9.99
CA MET A 496 -5.54 -21.88 -11.11
C MET A 496 -6.26 -21.79 -12.45
N TYR A 497 -5.55 -21.30 -13.46
CA TYR A 497 -6.01 -21.21 -14.83
C TYR A 497 -4.96 -21.76 -15.80
N SER A 498 -5.39 -22.74 -16.58
CA SER A 498 -4.59 -23.38 -17.66
C SER A 498 -5.43 -23.56 -18.92
N GLY A 499 -6.16 -22.52 -19.34
CA GLY A 499 -7.18 -22.55 -20.37
C GLY A 499 -8.61 -22.65 -19.82
N ARG A 500 -8.76 -23.04 -18.56
CA ARG A 500 -10.02 -22.98 -17.79
C ARG A 500 -9.72 -22.68 -16.32
N VAL A 501 -10.69 -22.10 -15.64
CA VAL A 501 -10.57 -21.84 -14.20
C VAL A 501 -10.86 -23.11 -13.42
N GLU A 502 -9.95 -23.48 -12.52
CA GLU A 502 -10.07 -24.62 -11.62
C GLU A 502 -9.74 -24.20 -10.18
N THR A 503 -10.36 -24.88 -9.21
CA THR A 503 -9.95 -24.74 -7.81
C THR A 503 -8.62 -25.47 -7.61
N LEU A 504 -7.64 -24.80 -7.03
CA LEU A 504 -6.36 -25.39 -6.65
C LEU A 504 -6.52 -26.10 -5.28
N PRO A 505 -6.39 -27.43 -5.21
CA PRO A 505 -6.48 -28.16 -3.94
C PRO A 505 -5.40 -27.68 -2.97
N CYS A 506 -5.78 -27.37 -1.74
CA CYS A 506 -4.88 -26.86 -0.72
C CYS A 506 -5.06 -27.60 0.60
N THR A 507 -3.99 -28.17 1.13
CA THR A 507 -3.96 -28.90 2.41
C THR A 507 -3.85 -27.96 3.62
N LEU A 508 -3.78 -26.64 3.37
CA LEU A 508 -3.69 -25.57 4.37
C LEU A 508 -4.86 -24.59 4.27
N ARG A 509 -5.90 -24.92 3.49
CA ARG A 509 -6.98 -23.98 3.19
C ARG A 509 -7.65 -23.45 4.46
N GLN A 510 -8.09 -24.34 5.34
CA GLN A 510 -8.74 -23.96 6.59
C GLN A 510 -7.80 -23.13 7.46
N TYR A 511 -6.56 -23.58 7.64
CA TYR A 511 -5.54 -22.89 8.42
C TYR A 511 -5.30 -21.45 7.96
N VAL A 512 -5.21 -21.21 6.65
CA VAL A 512 -4.97 -19.87 6.08
C VAL A 512 -6.20 -18.98 6.24
N TYR A 513 -7.38 -19.47 5.84
CA TYR A 513 -8.59 -18.63 5.76
C TYR A 513 -9.29 -18.42 7.11
N GLU A 514 -8.99 -19.20 8.14
CA GLU A 514 -9.41 -18.93 9.52
C GLU A 514 -8.54 -17.86 10.21
N ASP A 515 -7.32 -17.64 9.73
CA ASP A 515 -6.33 -16.74 10.31
C ASP A 515 -5.96 -15.60 9.35
N ILE A 516 -6.85 -15.14 8.50
CA ILE A 516 -6.59 -14.09 7.53
C ILE A 516 -7.34 -12.80 7.86
N ASN A 517 -6.65 -11.64 7.80
CA ASN A 517 -7.27 -10.33 7.93
C ASN A 517 -7.67 -9.80 6.54
N MET A 518 -8.87 -10.15 6.08
CA MET A 518 -9.37 -9.74 4.77
C MET A 518 -9.59 -8.23 4.63
N LEU A 519 -9.66 -7.46 5.72
CA LEU A 519 -9.72 -5.99 5.64
C LEU A 519 -8.44 -5.40 5.06
N GLN A 520 -7.31 -6.09 5.22
CA GLN A 520 -6.02 -5.70 4.70
C GLN A 520 -5.66 -6.41 3.38
N SER A 521 -6.61 -7.02 2.70
CA SER A 521 -6.38 -7.89 1.54
C SER A 521 -5.70 -7.20 0.35
N TYR A 522 -5.82 -5.89 0.22
CA TYR A 522 -5.12 -5.13 -0.81
C TYR A 522 -3.59 -5.05 -0.57
N GLN A 523 -3.11 -5.37 0.63
CA GLN A 523 -1.68 -5.55 0.89
C GLN A 523 -1.16 -6.91 0.40
N PHE A 524 -2.05 -7.91 0.25
CA PHE A 524 -1.64 -9.25 -0.12
C PHE A 524 -1.01 -9.24 -1.50
N PHE A 525 0.02 -10.02 -1.64
CA PHE A 525 0.69 -10.19 -2.92
C PHE A 525 1.17 -11.62 -3.11
N SER A 526 1.30 -11.98 -4.37
CA SER A 526 1.87 -13.24 -4.80
C SER A 526 3.15 -13.00 -5.58
N SER A 527 4.05 -13.96 -5.53
CA SER A 527 5.23 -13.98 -6.37
C SER A 527 5.71 -15.41 -6.60
N THR A 528 6.64 -15.57 -7.52
CA THR A 528 7.31 -16.83 -7.80
C THR A 528 8.68 -16.89 -7.12
N ASN A 529 9.18 -18.10 -6.93
CA ASN A 529 10.59 -18.41 -6.74
C ASN A 529 10.92 -19.55 -7.72
N GLU A 530 11.25 -19.15 -8.93
CA GLU A 530 11.42 -20.07 -10.08
C GLU A 530 12.54 -21.10 -9.83
N GLY A 531 13.58 -20.73 -9.09
CA GLY A 531 14.67 -21.64 -8.72
C GLY A 531 14.21 -22.86 -7.91
N TYR A 532 13.06 -22.78 -7.29
CA TYR A 532 12.48 -23.84 -6.44
C TYR A 532 11.09 -24.28 -6.88
N ASN A 533 10.56 -23.76 -8.01
CA ASN A 533 9.22 -24.04 -8.53
C ASN A 533 8.10 -23.68 -7.53
N GLU A 534 8.27 -22.59 -6.83
CA GLU A 534 7.40 -22.13 -5.74
C GLU A 534 6.56 -20.94 -6.17
N ILE A 535 5.30 -20.90 -5.69
CA ILE A 535 4.41 -19.76 -5.73
C ILE A 535 4.12 -19.39 -4.29
N TRP A 536 4.39 -18.15 -3.96
CA TRP A 536 4.25 -17.57 -2.63
C TRP A 536 3.07 -16.63 -2.59
N TRP A 537 2.27 -16.68 -1.52
CA TRP A 537 1.28 -15.66 -1.17
C TRP A 537 1.59 -15.15 0.22
N PHE A 538 1.77 -13.84 0.31
CA PHE A 538 2.00 -13.13 1.55
C PHE A 538 0.71 -12.48 2.01
N TYR A 539 0.36 -12.64 3.28
CA TYR A 539 -0.90 -12.15 3.83
C TYR A 539 -0.74 -11.65 5.27
N CYS A 540 -1.75 -10.89 5.75
CA CYS A 540 -1.85 -10.44 7.13
C CYS A 540 -2.63 -11.49 7.94
N SER A 541 -2.11 -11.91 9.09
CA SER A 541 -2.85 -12.76 10.02
C SER A 541 -4.03 -11.99 10.65
N ALA A 542 -4.96 -12.70 11.28
CA ALA A 542 -6.22 -12.14 11.79
C ALA A 542 -6.04 -10.91 12.71
N ASN A 543 -4.95 -10.84 13.47
CA ASN A 543 -4.66 -9.77 14.41
C ASN A 543 -3.56 -8.81 13.93
N SER A 544 -3.18 -8.87 12.65
CA SER A 544 -2.14 -8.03 12.06
C SER A 544 -2.71 -7.09 10.99
N ASP A 545 -2.31 -5.82 11.05
CA ASP A 545 -2.58 -4.85 10.00
C ASP A 545 -1.43 -4.76 8.98
N THR A 546 -0.40 -5.61 9.13
CA THR A 546 0.75 -5.71 8.24
C THR A 546 1.00 -7.16 7.87
N ILE A 547 1.65 -7.39 6.73
CA ILE A 547 2.00 -8.73 6.29
C ILE A 547 3.01 -9.34 7.25
N ASP A 548 2.67 -10.51 7.80
CA ASP A 548 3.45 -11.25 8.78
C ASP A 548 3.56 -12.74 8.46
N LYS A 549 2.73 -13.27 7.55
CA LYS A 549 2.69 -14.67 7.16
C LYS A 549 2.79 -14.88 5.67
N TYR A 550 3.22 -16.09 5.31
CA TYR A 550 3.18 -16.55 3.93
C TYR A 550 2.71 -18.01 3.84
N VAL A 551 2.15 -18.35 2.68
CA VAL A 551 1.85 -19.72 2.28
C VAL A 551 2.44 -19.96 0.90
N VAL A 552 2.98 -21.16 0.67
CA VAL A 552 3.69 -21.54 -0.54
C VAL A 552 3.07 -22.79 -1.14
N PHE A 553 2.93 -22.76 -2.44
CA PHE A 553 2.60 -23.93 -3.28
C PHE A 553 3.77 -24.26 -4.18
N ASN A 554 4.37 -25.45 -4.02
CA ASN A 554 5.30 -25.96 -4.99
C ASN A 554 4.51 -26.61 -6.14
N HIS A 555 4.53 -25.97 -7.31
CA HIS A 555 3.70 -26.37 -8.44
C HIS A 555 4.22 -27.63 -9.15
N LEU A 556 5.49 -28.00 -8.97
CA LEU A 556 6.07 -29.23 -9.52
C LEU A 556 5.75 -30.44 -8.61
N GLU A 557 6.02 -30.32 -7.31
CA GLU A 557 5.81 -31.39 -6.33
C GLU A 557 4.37 -31.43 -5.78
N ARG A 558 3.57 -30.40 -6.06
CA ARG A 558 2.17 -30.22 -5.60
C ARG A 558 2.05 -30.28 -4.07
N THR A 559 3.01 -29.68 -3.39
CA THR A 559 3.07 -29.63 -1.93
C THR A 559 2.81 -28.22 -1.42
N TRP A 560 2.24 -28.15 -0.22
CA TRP A 560 1.96 -26.89 0.46
C TRP A 560 2.80 -26.77 1.74
N TYR A 561 3.24 -25.57 2.05
CA TYR A 561 3.89 -25.23 3.31
C TYR A 561 3.71 -23.75 3.61
N TYR A 562 4.03 -23.34 4.82
CA TYR A 562 3.80 -21.99 5.28
C TYR A 562 4.88 -21.54 6.26
N GLY A 563 4.85 -20.27 6.64
CA GLY A 563 5.71 -19.71 7.66
C GLY A 563 5.44 -18.24 7.93
N THR A 564 6.32 -17.64 8.70
CA THR A 564 6.26 -16.25 9.12
C THR A 564 7.35 -15.42 8.43
N MET A 565 6.98 -14.33 7.78
CA MET A 565 7.91 -13.40 7.15
C MET A 565 7.21 -12.09 6.83
N ALA A 566 7.79 -10.97 7.25
CA ALA A 566 7.29 -9.63 6.95
C ALA A 566 7.97 -9.09 5.68
N ARG A 567 7.26 -9.16 4.54
CA ARG A 567 7.68 -8.56 3.27
C ARG A 567 6.51 -7.77 2.68
N THR A 568 6.82 -6.75 1.89
CA THR A 568 5.81 -5.81 1.36
C THR A 568 5.64 -5.90 -0.15
N ALA A 569 6.66 -6.40 -0.84
CA ALA A 569 6.67 -6.75 -2.25
C ALA A 569 7.79 -7.77 -2.50
N TRP A 570 7.69 -8.51 -3.61
CA TRP A 570 8.65 -9.52 -4.00
C TRP A 570 8.84 -9.50 -5.51
N LEU A 571 10.06 -9.66 -5.96
CA LEU A 571 10.43 -9.75 -7.36
C LEU A 571 11.37 -10.94 -7.56
N ASP A 572 10.95 -11.90 -8.36
CA ASP A 572 11.81 -12.94 -8.93
C ASP A 572 11.94 -12.66 -10.42
N SER A 573 13.15 -12.44 -10.88
CA SER A 573 13.37 -12.02 -12.26
C SER A 573 14.70 -12.57 -12.77
N PRO A 574 14.74 -13.05 -14.02
CA PRO A 574 15.96 -13.53 -14.65
C PRO A 574 17.03 -12.45 -14.83
N LEU A 575 16.67 -11.18 -14.66
CA LEU A 575 17.60 -10.04 -14.70
C LEU A 575 18.35 -9.82 -13.38
N ARG A 576 17.96 -10.55 -12.33
CA ARG A 576 18.61 -10.57 -11.01
C ARG A 576 19.05 -11.99 -10.69
N THR A 577 20.17 -12.11 -10.00
CA THR A 577 20.77 -13.44 -9.69
C THR A 577 19.98 -14.21 -8.63
N VAL A 578 19.22 -13.52 -7.80
CA VAL A 578 18.44 -14.07 -6.69
C VAL A 578 17.15 -13.26 -6.54
N PRO A 579 16.09 -13.85 -5.96
CA PRO A 579 14.87 -13.10 -5.66
C PRO A 579 15.12 -11.93 -4.71
N MET A 580 14.39 -10.85 -4.91
CA MET A 580 14.43 -9.64 -4.09
C MET A 580 13.09 -9.38 -3.44
N ALA A 581 13.10 -8.88 -2.22
CA ALA A 581 11.91 -8.43 -1.53
C ALA A 581 12.09 -7.04 -0.94
N ALA A 582 10.99 -6.35 -0.70
CA ALA A 582 10.95 -5.10 0.04
C ALA A 582 10.53 -5.36 1.49
N GLY A 583 11.17 -4.67 2.44
CA GLY A 583 10.82 -4.67 3.86
C GLY A 583 10.02 -3.45 4.28
N TYR A 584 9.42 -3.49 5.47
CA TYR A 584 8.71 -2.35 6.06
C TYR A 584 9.63 -1.19 6.47
N ASN A 585 10.92 -1.46 6.59
CA ASN A 585 11.94 -0.48 6.98
C ASN A 585 12.49 0.36 5.80
N GLY A 586 11.87 0.27 4.62
CA GLY A 586 12.30 1.00 3.42
C GLY A 586 13.60 0.46 2.83
N GLN A 587 13.89 -0.83 2.97
CA GLN A 587 15.07 -1.49 2.43
C GLN A 587 14.71 -2.64 1.50
N LEU A 588 15.57 -2.89 0.52
CA LEU A 588 15.51 -4.09 -0.31
C LEU A 588 16.35 -5.22 0.31
N ILE A 589 15.88 -6.43 0.12
CA ILE A 589 16.44 -7.64 0.72
C ILE A 589 16.60 -8.70 -0.38
N TYR A 590 17.82 -9.18 -0.59
CA TYR A 590 18.10 -10.32 -1.45
C TYR A 590 17.85 -11.61 -0.69
N HIS A 591 17.06 -12.50 -1.26
CA HIS A 591 16.71 -13.80 -0.69
C HIS A 591 17.58 -14.92 -1.28
N GLU A 592 17.48 -16.11 -0.69
CA GLU A 592 18.24 -17.31 -1.08
C GLU A 592 19.77 -17.09 -1.08
N THR A 593 20.26 -16.25 -0.17
CA THR A 593 21.67 -15.86 -0.06
C THR A 593 22.21 -16.21 1.32
N GLY A 594 23.12 -17.18 1.39
CA GLY A 594 23.66 -17.67 2.68
C GLY A 594 22.63 -18.44 3.50
N ASN A 595 22.81 -18.45 4.83
CA ASN A 595 21.99 -19.20 5.77
C ASN A 595 21.46 -18.36 6.94
N ASP A 596 21.84 -17.08 6.98
CA ASP A 596 21.58 -16.18 8.11
C ASP A 596 20.63 -15.06 7.73
N ASP A 597 20.05 -14.42 8.73
CA ASP A 597 19.36 -13.14 8.61
C ASP A 597 20.39 -12.00 8.59
N GLY A 598 20.76 -11.58 7.39
CA GLY A 598 21.64 -10.44 7.16
C GLY A 598 20.97 -9.07 7.29
N THR A 599 19.71 -9.00 7.73
CA THR A 599 19.05 -7.72 8.03
C THR A 599 19.44 -7.17 9.40
N THR A 600 20.11 -7.98 10.21
CA THR A 600 20.66 -7.60 11.53
C THR A 600 22.18 -7.40 11.48
N THR A 601 22.71 -6.62 12.42
CA THR A 601 24.16 -6.44 12.56
C THR A 601 24.58 -6.73 14.01
N PRO A 602 25.36 -7.79 14.28
CA PRO A 602 25.80 -8.83 13.32
C PRO A 602 24.65 -9.68 12.78
N ALA A 603 24.84 -10.33 11.63
CA ALA A 603 23.88 -11.27 11.08
C ALA A 603 23.53 -12.36 12.09
N SER A 604 22.25 -12.70 12.20
CA SER A 604 21.75 -13.70 13.14
C SER A 604 21.28 -14.97 12.40
N PRO A 605 21.38 -16.15 13.00
CA PRO A 605 20.84 -17.37 12.43
C PRO A 605 19.32 -17.26 12.21
N ILE A 606 18.84 -17.74 11.07
CA ILE A 606 17.41 -17.88 10.84
C ILE A 606 16.92 -19.11 11.59
N GLU A 607 16.00 -18.92 12.53
CA GLU A 607 15.31 -20.01 13.18
C GLU A 607 14.33 -20.66 12.20
N ALA A 608 14.45 -21.97 12.02
CA ALA A 608 13.59 -22.76 11.15
C ALA A 608 13.28 -24.10 11.82
N TYR A 609 12.04 -24.53 11.74
CA TYR A 609 11.61 -25.81 12.33
C TYR A 609 10.52 -26.47 11.51
N CYS A 610 10.38 -27.79 11.70
CA CYS A 610 9.23 -28.55 11.26
C CYS A 610 8.85 -29.58 12.33
N GLN A 611 7.53 -29.78 12.48
CA GLN A 611 6.97 -30.73 13.43
C GLN A 611 6.16 -31.77 12.68
N SER A 612 6.41 -33.05 12.95
CA SER A 612 5.59 -34.14 12.41
C SER A 612 4.23 -34.18 13.10
N SER A 613 3.29 -34.78 12.42
CA SER A 613 2.05 -35.25 13.06
C SER A 613 2.33 -36.33 14.10
N ASP A 614 1.35 -36.58 14.97
CA ASP A 614 1.45 -37.62 16.00
C ASP A 614 1.55 -39.01 15.40
N PHE A 615 2.31 -39.86 16.05
CA PHE A 615 2.46 -41.27 15.69
C PHE A 615 1.88 -42.16 16.78
N ASP A 616 1.13 -43.16 16.37
CA ASP A 616 0.79 -44.25 17.25
C ASP A 616 1.95 -45.28 17.27
N ILE A 617 2.62 -45.38 18.40
CA ILE A 617 3.75 -46.33 18.59
C ILE A 617 3.32 -47.66 19.24
N GLY A 618 2.00 -47.88 19.37
CA GLY A 618 1.42 -49.15 19.87
C GLY A 618 1.44 -49.29 21.38
#